data_48dcf3362313bedc2dda77ba8e76fd63
#
_entry.id   48dcf3362313bedc2dda77ba8e76fd63
#
_cell.length_a   1.000
_cell.length_b   1.000
_cell.length_c   1.000
_cell.angle_alpha   90.00
_cell.angle_beta   90.00
_cell.angle_gamma   90.00
#
_symmetry.space_group_name_H-M   'P 1'
#
loop_
_entity.id
_entity.type
_entity.pdbx_description
1 polymer ?
#
loop_
_entity_poly.entity_id
_entity_poly.type
_entity_poly.pdbx_seq_one_letter_code
_entity_poly.pdbx_strand_id
1 'polypeptide(L)'
;MAENHHVCPLHPEYYELPKKTRDLEGARKLMTEAGQMDFEHELITGDEDWHRNSGDAIAGQLREAGFKVKRTVLPGSTFWNDWTKFPFSMTSWGMRPLGVQNLALAYRSGEPWNESGFASPEFDARLNEALAVPDPEKRKGIMKDVEQILQDSGILIQPYWRSLFTHSVPAVKDNPAHPNLEQHFERTWLDR
;
A
#
# COMPACT_ATOMS: atom_id res chain seq x y z
N MET A 1 -3.42 -12.01 -0.89
CA MET A 1 -3.57 -10.89 -1.84
C MET A 1 -4.16 -9.73 -1.05
N ALA A 2 -3.62 -8.54 -1.18
CA ALA A 2 -4.18 -7.35 -0.53
C ALA A 2 -5.36 -6.77 -1.34
N GLU A 3 -6.11 -5.84 -0.75
CA GLU A 3 -7.38 -5.38 -1.30
C GLU A 3 -7.34 -3.97 -1.90
N ASN A 4 -6.16 -3.40 -2.15
CA ASN A 4 -5.96 -2.06 -2.74
C ASN A 4 -6.54 -0.91 -1.89
N HIS A 5 -6.33 -0.93 -0.56
CA HIS A 5 -6.80 0.15 0.32
C HIS A 5 -5.91 0.46 1.53
N HIS A 6 -4.74 -0.13 1.68
CA HIS A 6 -3.76 0.11 2.76
C HIS A 6 -4.25 -0.08 4.21
N VAL A 7 -5.43 -0.63 4.44
CA VAL A 7 -5.88 -1.02 5.79
C VAL A 7 -5.73 -2.53 5.91
N CYS A 8 -4.79 -2.98 6.73
CA CYS A 8 -4.47 -4.40 6.82
C CYS A 8 -5.38 -5.12 7.84
N PRO A 9 -5.51 -6.46 7.74
CA PRO A 9 -6.34 -7.25 8.66
C PRO A 9 -5.95 -7.16 10.15
N LEU A 10 -4.79 -6.57 10.47
CA LEU A 10 -4.37 -6.33 11.86
C LEU A 10 -4.89 -5.00 12.43
N HIS A 11 -5.41 -4.10 11.59
CA HIS A 11 -6.01 -2.86 12.08
C HIS A 11 -7.37 -3.13 12.71
N PRO A 12 -7.70 -2.51 13.84
CA PRO A 12 -8.98 -2.76 14.53
C PRO A 12 -10.19 -2.35 13.69
N GLU A 13 -10.05 -1.38 12.81
CA GLU A 13 -11.12 -0.89 11.93
C GLU A 13 -11.14 -1.52 10.53
N TYR A 14 -10.30 -2.52 10.26
CA TYR A 14 -10.29 -3.23 8.97
C TYR A 14 -11.67 -3.79 8.62
N TYR A 15 -12.09 -3.56 7.39
CA TYR A 15 -13.29 -4.17 6.81
C TYR A 15 -12.91 -5.08 5.63
N GLU A 16 -13.34 -6.32 5.66
CA GLU A 16 -13.07 -7.25 4.57
C GLU A 16 -13.96 -6.92 3.36
N LEU A 17 -13.36 -6.33 2.34
CA LEU A 17 -14.01 -6.02 1.07
C LEU A 17 -13.96 -7.20 0.10
N PRO A 18 -14.90 -7.28 -0.86
CA PRO A 18 -14.80 -8.25 -1.94
C PRO A 18 -13.47 -8.12 -2.70
N LYS A 19 -12.78 -9.25 -2.88
CA LYS A 19 -11.52 -9.29 -3.61
C LYS A 19 -11.76 -9.05 -5.09
N LYS A 20 -11.03 -8.11 -5.65
CA LYS A 20 -11.02 -7.90 -7.11
C LYS A 20 -10.31 -9.07 -7.79
N THR A 21 -10.87 -9.57 -8.86
CA THR A 21 -10.27 -10.61 -9.70
C THR A 21 -9.51 -9.97 -10.85
N ARG A 22 -8.50 -10.71 -11.37
CA ARG A 22 -7.76 -10.27 -12.55
C ARG A 22 -8.68 -10.31 -13.77
N ASP A 23 -8.92 -9.16 -14.39
CA ASP A 23 -9.72 -9.01 -15.61
C ASP A 23 -8.87 -8.36 -16.71
N LEU A 24 -8.26 -9.20 -17.55
CA LEU A 24 -7.39 -8.72 -18.64
C LEU A 24 -8.17 -8.11 -19.79
N GLU A 25 -9.35 -8.62 -20.07
CA GLU A 25 -10.19 -8.13 -21.17
C GLU A 25 -10.76 -6.76 -20.81
N GLY A 26 -11.29 -6.61 -19.58
CA GLY A 26 -11.75 -5.33 -19.06
C GLY A 26 -10.64 -4.29 -19.02
N ALA A 27 -9.43 -4.66 -18.58
CA ALA A 27 -8.29 -3.75 -18.55
C ALA A 27 -7.91 -3.27 -19.98
N ARG A 28 -7.83 -4.16 -20.95
CA ARG A 28 -7.55 -3.81 -22.36
C ARG A 28 -8.64 -2.92 -22.95
N LYS A 29 -9.89 -3.23 -22.66
CA LYS A 29 -11.03 -2.42 -23.10
C LYS A 29 -10.92 -0.99 -22.57
N LEU A 30 -10.70 -0.81 -21.28
CA LEU A 30 -10.55 0.51 -20.65
C LEU A 30 -9.35 1.30 -21.25
N MET A 31 -8.21 0.65 -21.46
CA MET A 31 -7.04 1.29 -22.08
C MET A 31 -7.29 1.67 -23.55
N THR A 32 -8.05 0.86 -24.28
CA THR A 32 -8.44 1.15 -25.65
C THR A 32 -9.39 2.35 -25.70
N GLU A 33 -10.41 2.37 -24.84
CA GLU A 33 -11.38 3.46 -24.74
C GLU A 33 -10.69 4.79 -24.33
N ALA A 34 -9.68 4.71 -23.48
CA ALA A 34 -8.84 5.84 -23.11
C ALA A 34 -7.85 6.28 -24.20
N GLY A 35 -7.68 5.50 -25.30
CA GLY A 35 -6.69 5.77 -26.33
C GLY A 35 -5.23 5.60 -25.86
N GLN A 36 -5.00 4.79 -24.81
CA GLN A 36 -3.72 4.70 -24.11
C GLN A 36 -2.99 3.35 -24.32
N MET A 37 -3.45 2.48 -25.22
CA MET A 37 -2.81 1.18 -25.47
C MET A 37 -1.35 1.28 -25.91
N ASP A 38 -0.98 2.38 -26.56
CA ASP A 38 0.38 2.64 -27.04
C ASP A 38 1.25 3.43 -26.04
N PHE A 39 0.67 3.90 -24.96
CA PHE A 39 1.41 4.63 -23.94
C PHE A 39 2.40 3.70 -23.22
N GLU A 40 3.66 4.12 -23.07
CA GLU A 40 4.67 3.40 -22.31
C GLU A 40 4.66 3.83 -20.86
N HIS A 41 4.25 2.93 -19.97
CA HIS A 41 4.25 3.16 -18.52
C HIS A 41 5.65 2.91 -17.96
N GLU A 42 6.28 3.90 -17.35
CA GLU A 42 7.56 3.72 -16.68
C GLU A 42 7.34 3.37 -15.20
N LEU A 43 7.54 2.09 -14.84
CA LEU A 43 7.48 1.65 -13.44
C LEU A 43 8.83 1.82 -12.77
N ILE A 44 8.90 2.71 -11.79
CA ILE A 44 10.11 3.10 -11.07
C ILE A 44 10.14 2.43 -9.69
N THR A 45 11.29 1.86 -9.31
CA THR A 45 11.50 1.26 -7.98
C THR A 45 12.89 1.62 -7.45
N GLY A 46 13.09 1.45 -6.15
CA GLY A 46 14.43 1.39 -5.55
C GLY A 46 15.16 0.09 -5.89
N ASP A 47 16.41 -0.01 -5.47
CA ASP A 47 17.33 -1.11 -5.76
C ASP A 47 17.38 -2.21 -4.69
N GLU A 48 16.55 -2.13 -3.65
CA GLU A 48 16.41 -3.22 -2.67
C GLU A 48 15.79 -4.45 -3.34
N ASP A 49 16.21 -5.65 -2.93
CA ASP A 49 15.82 -6.91 -3.57
C ASP A 49 14.30 -7.13 -3.66
N TRP A 50 13.59 -6.88 -2.57
CA TRP A 50 12.13 -7.01 -2.54
C TRP A 50 11.45 -6.03 -3.50
N HIS A 51 12.01 -4.83 -3.63
CA HIS A 51 11.51 -3.74 -4.47
C HIS A 51 11.66 -4.08 -5.94
N ARG A 52 12.89 -4.51 -6.34
CA ARG A 52 13.17 -4.97 -7.70
C ARG A 52 12.31 -6.16 -8.09
N ASN A 53 12.32 -7.22 -7.27
CA ASN A 53 11.63 -8.47 -7.59
C ASN A 53 10.11 -8.27 -7.73
N SER A 54 9.50 -7.48 -6.84
CA SER A 54 8.08 -7.17 -6.93
C SER A 54 7.76 -6.29 -8.14
N GLY A 55 8.60 -5.28 -8.42
CA GLY A 55 8.46 -4.42 -9.59
C GLY A 55 8.59 -5.20 -10.90
N ASP A 56 9.51 -6.17 -10.96
CA ASP A 56 9.70 -7.03 -12.15
C ASP A 56 8.49 -7.95 -12.37
N ALA A 57 7.93 -8.50 -11.29
CA ALA A 57 6.72 -9.32 -11.35
C ALA A 57 5.50 -8.51 -11.84
N ILE A 58 5.31 -7.28 -11.30
CA ILE A 58 4.23 -6.38 -11.74
C ILE A 58 4.41 -6.00 -13.20
N ALA A 59 5.61 -5.56 -13.62
CA ALA A 59 5.88 -5.19 -14.99
C ALA A 59 5.68 -6.38 -15.96
N GLY A 60 6.10 -7.59 -15.53
CA GLY A 60 5.88 -8.83 -16.30
C GLY A 60 4.39 -9.07 -16.56
N GLN A 61 3.56 -9.01 -15.50
CA GLN A 61 2.11 -9.24 -15.63
C GLN A 61 1.42 -8.15 -16.47
N LEU A 62 1.84 -6.90 -16.37
CA LEU A 62 1.30 -5.83 -17.22
C LEU A 62 1.68 -6.03 -18.69
N ARG A 63 2.91 -6.47 -18.99
CA ARG A 63 3.33 -6.81 -20.36
C ARG A 63 2.58 -8.01 -20.93
N GLU A 64 2.33 -9.05 -20.12
CA GLU A 64 1.47 -10.19 -20.50
C GLU A 64 0.04 -9.73 -20.82
N ALA A 65 -0.46 -8.71 -20.13
CA ALA A 65 -1.73 -8.06 -20.44
C ALA A 65 -1.72 -7.25 -21.75
N GLY A 66 -0.55 -7.05 -22.36
CA GLY A 66 -0.38 -6.32 -23.62
C GLY A 66 -0.02 -4.84 -23.45
N PHE A 67 0.29 -4.40 -22.23
CA PHE A 67 0.68 -3.01 -21.96
C PHE A 67 2.19 -2.81 -22.15
N LYS A 68 2.58 -1.64 -22.66
CA LYS A 68 3.99 -1.25 -22.76
C LYS A 68 4.49 -0.77 -21.41
N VAL A 69 5.47 -1.45 -20.85
CA VAL A 69 6.02 -1.10 -19.53
C VAL A 69 7.55 -1.05 -19.60
N LYS A 70 8.09 0.11 -19.32
CA LYS A 70 9.52 0.34 -19.06
C LYS A 70 9.79 0.13 -17.58
N ARG A 71 10.87 -0.58 -17.25
CA ARG A 71 11.34 -0.74 -15.86
C ARG A 71 12.53 0.19 -15.63
N THR A 72 12.48 0.96 -14.56
CA THR A 72 13.57 1.79 -14.08
C THR A 72 13.85 1.48 -12.62
N VAL A 73 15.11 1.19 -12.30
CA VAL A 73 15.58 0.94 -10.94
C VAL A 73 16.54 2.06 -10.56
N LEU A 74 16.26 2.74 -9.47
CA LEU A 74 17.08 3.83 -8.96
C LEU A 74 17.80 3.38 -7.69
N PRO A 75 19.02 3.94 -7.41
CA PRO A 75 19.61 3.78 -6.09
C PRO A 75 18.65 4.21 -5.00
N GLY A 76 18.63 3.48 -3.87
CA GLY A 76 17.66 3.75 -2.79
C GLY A 76 17.71 5.20 -2.30
N SER A 77 18.90 5.81 -2.20
CA SER A 77 19.03 7.23 -1.83
C SER A 77 18.33 8.17 -2.80
N THR A 78 18.44 7.92 -4.10
CA THR A 78 17.75 8.72 -5.13
C THR A 78 16.24 8.48 -5.10
N PHE A 79 15.83 7.21 -5.02
CA PHE A 79 14.41 6.85 -5.01
C PHE A 79 13.70 7.50 -3.83
N TRP A 80 14.19 7.33 -2.60
CA TRP A 80 13.52 7.83 -1.40
C TRP A 80 13.59 9.35 -1.22
N ASN A 81 14.47 10.06 -1.91
CA ASN A 81 14.46 11.52 -1.96
C ASN A 81 13.31 12.06 -2.84
N ASP A 82 12.92 11.33 -3.87
CA ASP A 82 11.96 11.78 -4.88
C ASP A 82 10.69 10.92 -4.98
N TRP A 83 10.47 10.00 -4.04
CA TRP A 83 9.41 8.98 -4.08
C TRP A 83 7.98 9.53 -4.31
N THR A 84 7.70 10.74 -3.86
CA THR A 84 6.39 11.40 -4.06
C THR A 84 6.24 12.11 -5.41
N LYS A 85 7.27 12.06 -6.27
CA LYS A 85 7.28 12.79 -7.55
C LYS A 85 7.12 11.88 -8.76
N PHE A 86 7.23 10.56 -8.58
CA PHE A 86 7.16 9.62 -9.69
C PHE A 86 5.71 9.35 -10.08
N PRO A 87 5.36 9.39 -11.38
CA PRO A 87 4.00 9.18 -11.84
C PRO A 87 3.53 7.72 -11.69
N PHE A 88 4.45 6.76 -11.70
CA PHE A 88 4.16 5.34 -11.47
C PHE A 88 5.36 4.68 -10.81
N SER A 89 5.28 4.50 -9.54
CA SER A 89 6.35 3.90 -8.73
C SER A 89 5.81 2.87 -7.76
N MET A 90 6.70 2.14 -7.15
CA MET A 90 6.37 1.19 -6.10
C MET A 90 7.01 1.66 -4.80
N THR A 91 6.23 1.73 -3.74
CA THR A 91 6.68 2.12 -2.40
C THR A 91 6.24 1.09 -1.37
N SER A 92 6.64 1.28 -0.12
CA SER A 92 6.13 0.52 1.01
C SER A 92 5.76 1.44 2.16
N TRP A 93 4.62 1.16 2.76
CA TRP A 93 4.14 1.88 3.93
C TRP A 93 4.26 1.00 5.17
N GLY A 94 4.88 1.54 6.21
CA GLY A 94 4.90 0.92 7.52
C GLY A 94 3.50 0.94 8.15
N MET A 95 3.18 -0.10 8.91
CA MET A 95 1.94 -0.15 9.68
C MET A 95 1.88 1.01 10.69
N ARG A 96 0.71 1.56 10.89
CA ARG A 96 0.35 2.45 12.01
C ARG A 96 -0.60 1.70 12.93
N PRO A 97 -0.78 2.11 14.19
CA PRO A 97 -1.74 1.48 15.09
C PRO A 97 -3.19 1.45 14.57
N LEU A 98 -3.55 2.45 13.77
CA LEU A 98 -4.89 2.60 13.18
C LEU A 98 -4.80 2.79 11.67
N GLY A 99 -5.67 2.15 10.91
CA GLY A 99 -5.75 2.27 9.45
C GLY A 99 -6.03 3.70 8.98
N VAL A 100 -6.89 4.43 9.69
CA VAL A 100 -7.17 5.86 9.41
C VAL A 100 -5.90 6.73 9.39
N GLN A 101 -4.87 6.38 10.16
CA GLN A 101 -3.62 7.13 10.19
C GLN A 101 -2.84 6.98 8.89
N ASN A 102 -2.76 5.75 8.35
CA ASN A 102 -2.14 5.52 7.03
C ASN A 102 -2.90 6.28 5.94
N LEU A 103 -4.23 6.18 5.94
CA LEU A 103 -5.07 6.82 4.93
C LEU A 103 -4.97 8.35 4.97
N ALA A 104 -4.92 8.94 6.17
CA ALA A 104 -4.77 10.39 6.35
C ALA A 104 -3.42 10.91 5.82
N LEU A 105 -2.36 10.12 5.91
CA LEU A 105 -1.03 10.51 5.44
C LEU A 105 -0.86 10.28 3.93
N ALA A 106 -1.38 9.15 3.41
CA ALA A 106 -1.08 8.67 2.07
C ALA A 106 -2.07 9.13 1.01
N TYR A 107 -3.34 9.38 1.37
CA TYR A 107 -4.42 9.55 0.39
C TYR A 107 -5.30 10.78 0.60
N ARG A 108 -5.28 11.44 1.75
CA ARG A 108 -6.02 12.69 1.90
C ARG A 108 -5.51 13.73 0.91
N SER A 109 -6.43 14.46 0.29
CA SER A 109 -6.09 15.47 -0.72
C SER A 109 -5.10 16.49 -0.21
N GLY A 110 -4.04 16.73 -0.97
CA GLY A 110 -3.02 17.75 -0.68
C GLY A 110 -2.00 17.40 0.41
N GLU A 111 -2.06 16.21 0.99
CA GLU A 111 -1.04 15.81 1.97
C GLU A 111 0.33 15.61 1.32
N PRO A 112 1.42 16.02 2.01
CA PRO A 112 2.78 15.94 1.45
C PRO A 112 3.25 14.53 1.08
N TRP A 113 2.68 13.50 1.71
CA TRP A 113 3.01 12.09 1.47
C TRP A 113 2.00 11.38 0.57
N ASN A 114 1.05 12.12 0.00
CA ASN A 114 0.14 11.58 -1.01
C ASN A 114 0.86 11.45 -2.35
N GLU A 115 1.65 10.39 -2.49
CA GLU A 115 2.46 10.08 -3.68
C GLU A 115 1.63 9.79 -4.94
N SER A 116 0.39 9.36 -4.74
CA SER A 116 -0.51 9.00 -5.84
C SER A 116 -1.18 10.20 -6.52
N GLY A 117 -1.12 11.39 -5.90
CA GLY A 117 -1.90 12.55 -6.35
C GLY A 117 -3.41 12.37 -6.23
N PHE A 118 -3.86 11.35 -5.48
CA PHE A 118 -5.28 11.09 -5.27
C PHE A 118 -5.97 12.29 -4.62
N ALA A 119 -7.10 12.70 -5.17
CA ALA A 119 -7.89 13.79 -4.64
C ALA A 119 -9.38 13.48 -4.84
N SER A 120 -10.08 13.23 -3.76
CA SER A 120 -11.50 12.90 -3.74
C SER A 120 -12.18 13.58 -2.56
N PRO A 121 -13.06 14.57 -2.80
CA PRO A 121 -13.83 15.21 -1.74
C PRO A 121 -14.69 14.22 -0.93
N GLU A 122 -15.20 13.17 -1.57
CA GLU A 122 -15.99 12.13 -0.92
C GLU A 122 -15.12 11.31 0.04
N PHE A 123 -13.93 10.88 -0.43
CA PHE A 123 -12.97 10.19 0.41
C PHE A 123 -12.54 11.03 1.61
N ASP A 124 -12.19 12.30 1.37
CA ASP A 124 -11.76 13.21 2.43
C ASP A 124 -12.85 13.44 3.48
N ALA A 125 -14.10 13.60 3.05
CA ALA A 125 -15.23 13.77 3.96
C ALA A 125 -15.44 12.51 4.84
N ARG A 126 -15.45 11.32 4.23
CA ARG A 126 -15.61 10.05 4.95
C ARG A 126 -14.43 9.75 5.86
N LEU A 127 -13.20 10.02 5.41
CA LEU A 127 -12.00 9.87 6.24
C LEU A 127 -12.02 10.80 7.45
N ASN A 128 -12.44 12.07 7.29
CA ASN A 128 -12.57 13.01 8.40
C ASN A 128 -13.65 12.56 9.39
N GLU A 129 -14.77 12.00 8.91
CA GLU A 129 -15.78 11.39 9.78
C GLU A 129 -15.18 10.21 10.58
N ALA A 130 -14.43 9.32 9.92
CA ALA A 130 -13.77 8.20 10.58
C ALA A 130 -12.75 8.65 11.65
N LEU A 131 -11.96 9.68 11.35
CA LEU A 131 -10.98 10.27 12.28
C LEU A 131 -11.63 10.87 13.53
N ALA A 132 -12.86 11.36 13.43
CA ALA A 132 -13.60 11.95 14.56
C ALA A 132 -14.21 10.88 15.50
N VAL A 133 -14.22 9.60 15.12
CA VAL A 133 -14.80 8.51 15.92
C VAL A 133 -13.70 7.79 16.70
N PRO A 134 -13.61 7.92 18.03
CA PRO A 134 -12.57 7.26 18.84
C PRO A 134 -12.72 5.72 18.91
N ASP A 135 -13.96 5.24 18.93
CA ASP A 135 -14.30 3.82 19.06
C ASP A 135 -14.03 3.07 17.74
N PRO A 136 -13.11 2.08 17.72
CA PRO A 136 -12.75 1.37 16.50
C PRO A 136 -13.90 0.59 15.88
N GLU A 137 -14.77 -0.01 16.69
CA GLU A 137 -15.92 -0.79 16.20
C GLU A 137 -16.95 0.11 15.49
N LYS A 138 -17.20 1.29 16.05
CA LYS A 138 -18.06 2.29 15.38
C LYS A 138 -17.41 2.85 14.13
N ARG A 139 -16.10 3.09 14.17
CA ARG A 139 -15.32 3.56 13.03
C ARG A 139 -15.33 2.56 11.88
N LYS A 140 -15.32 1.26 12.16
CA LYS A 140 -15.29 0.19 11.15
C LYS A 140 -16.40 0.30 10.09
N GLY A 141 -17.60 0.74 10.50
CA GLY A 141 -18.71 0.97 9.56
C GLY A 141 -18.41 2.10 8.56
N ILE A 142 -17.74 3.17 9.03
CA ILE A 142 -17.33 4.30 8.16
C ILE A 142 -16.15 3.88 7.30
N MET A 143 -15.20 3.14 7.86
CA MET A 143 -14.02 2.66 7.16
C MET A 143 -14.34 1.76 5.98
N LYS A 144 -15.42 0.98 6.05
CA LYS A 144 -15.93 0.24 4.90
C LYS A 144 -16.08 1.13 3.65
N ASP A 145 -16.70 2.29 3.81
CA ASP A 145 -16.93 3.22 2.70
C ASP A 145 -15.61 3.83 2.22
N VAL A 146 -14.75 4.23 3.17
CA VAL A 146 -13.42 4.80 2.87
C VAL A 146 -12.56 3.81 2.09
N GLU A 147 -12.49 2.56 2.54
CA GLU A 147 -11.74 1.48 1.90
C GLU A 147 -12.32 1.14 0.52
N GLN A 148 -13.65 1.13 0.38
CA GLN A 148 -14.33 0.87 -0.89
C GLN A 148 -14.04 1.96 -1.92
N ILE A 149 -14.10 3.25 -1.53
CA ILE A 149 -13.77 4.36 -2.43
C ILE A 149 -12.34 4.20 -2.94
N LEU A 150 -11.39 3.87 -2.06
CA LEU A 150 -9.99 3.69 -2.46
C LEU A 150 -9.80 2.47 -3.36
N GLN A 151 -10.43 1.33 -3.04
CA GLN A 151 -10.38 0.13 -3.88
C GLN A 151 -10.96 0.38 -5.29
N ASP A 152 -12.05 1.15 -5.39
CA ASP A 152 -12.73 1.42 -6.66
C ASP A 152 -12.05 2.52 -7.49
N SER A 153 -11.24 3.37 -6.85
CA SER A 153 -10.51 4.45 -7.54
C SER A 153 -9.47 3.96 -8.55
N GLY A 154 -8.94 2.75 -8.36
CA GLY A 154 -7.85 2.21 -9.17
C GLY A 154 -6.51 2.93 -9.00
N ILE A 155 -6.39 3.85 -8.04
CA ILE A 155 -5.16 4.65 -7.82
C ILE A 155 -4.01 3.82 -7.26
N LEU A 156 -4.30 2.65 -6.70
CA LEU A 156 -3.38 1.81 -5.99
C LEU A 156 -3.41 0.38 -6.51
N ILE A 157 -2.24 -0.17 -6.81
CA ILE A 157 -2.02 -1.60 -7.01
C ILE A 157 -1.31 -2.15 -5.79
N GLN A 158 -2.02 -2.90 -4.95
CA GLN A 158 -1.46 -3.48 -3.73
C GLN A 158 -1.46 -5.01 -3.82
N PRO A 159 -0.35 -5.64 -4.23
CA PRO A 159 -0.31 -7.08 -4.50
C PRO A 159 -0.35 -7.93 -3.22
N TYR A 160 0.24 -7.47 -2.12
CA TYR A 160 0.37 -8.26 -0.89
C TYR A 160 0.65 -7.39 0.34
N TRP A 161 0.45 -7.99 1.51
CA TRP A 161 0.96 -7.51 2.79
C TRP A 161 2.33 -8.16 3.04
N ARG A 162 3.35 -7.34 3.30
CA ARG A 162 4.70 -7.83 3.55
C ARG A 162 4.83 -8.32 4.98
N SER A 163 5.30 -9.57 5.15
CA SER A 163 5.62 -10.09 6.49
C SER A 163 6.86 -9.40 7.06
N LEU A 164 6.83 -9.15 8.36
CA LEU A 164 7.99 -8.70 9.14
C LEU A 164 8.59 -9.92 9.85
N PHE A 165 9.92 -9.94 9.92
CA PHE A 165 10.67 -11.01 10.54
C PHE A 165 11.62 -10.44 11.60
N THR A 166 11.72 -11.11 12.73
CA THR A 166 12.72 -10.86 13.76
C THR A 166 13.63 -12.06 13.86
N HIS A 167 14.93 -11.81 13.89
CA HIS A 167 15.96 -12.84 14.10
C HIS A 167 16.67 -12.57 15.42
N SER A 168 16.77 -13.59 16.25
CA SER A 168 17.49 -13.52 17.53
C SER A 168 18.29 -14.81 17.75
N VAL A 169 19.35 -14.73 18.55
CA VAL A 169 20.04 -15.93 19.01
C VAL A 169 19.14 -16.70 19.99
N PRO A 170 19.30 -18.05 20.13
CA PRO A 170 18.43 -18.87 20.97
C PRO A 170 18.36 -18.42 22.43
N ALA A 171 19.39 -17.75 22.94
CA ALA A 171 19.42 -17.20 24.30
C ALA A 171 18.47 -16.03 24.53
N VAL A 172 18.05 -15.30 23.48
CA VAL A 172 17.07 -14.21 23.59
C VAL A 172 15.67 -14.79 23.63
N LYS A 173 14.95 -14.49 24.70
CA LYS A 173 13.59 -14.94 24.94
C LYS A 173 12.61 -13.76 25.01
N ASP A 174 11.35 -14.05 24.71
CA ASP A 174 10.20 -13.12 24.75
C ASP A 174 10.44 -11.81 23.97
N ASN A 175 10.96 -11.96 22.74
CA ASN A 175 11.18 -10.85 21.80
C ASN A 175 10.39 -11.06 20.50
N PRO A 176 9.04 -11.04 20.54
CA PRO A 176 8.21 -11.22 19.36
C PRO A 176 8.34 -10.04 18.41
N ALA A 177 8.19 -10.31 17.10
CA ALA A 177 8.04 -9.23 16.12
C ALA A 177 6.74 -8.45 16.38
N HIS A 178 6.82 -7.12 16.35
CA HIS A 178 5.66 -6.24 16.48
C HIS A 178 5.35 -5.55 15.14
N PRO A 179 4.09 -5.48 14.69
CA PRO A 179 3.75 -4.96 13.37
C PRO A 179 4.10 -3.47 13.18
N ASN A 180 4.13 -2.68 14.25
CA ASN A 180 4.58 -1.28 14.23
C ASN A 180 6.09 -1.13 14.48
N LEU A 181 6.86 -2.22 14.46
CA LEU A 181 8.30 -2.23 14.77
C LEU A 181 8.63 -1.77 16.20
N GLU A 182 7.68 -1.81 17.10
CA GLU A 182 7.91 -1.50 18.52
C GLU A 182 8.80 -2.58 19.16
N GLN A 183 9.67 -2.14 20.06
CA GLN A 183 10.56 -3.01 20.81
C GLN A 183 10.14 -3.02 22.27
N HIS A 184 9.80 -4.20 22.78
CA HIS A 184 9.34 -4.42 24.16
C HIS A 184 10.46 -5.03 25.00
N PHE A 185 11.56 -4.30 25.17
CA PHE A 185 12.72 -4.76 25.93
C PHE A 185 12.42 -5.01 27.42
N GLU A 186 11.38 -4.44 27.97
CA GLU A 186 10.89 -4.72 29.32
C GLU A 186 10.41 -6.16 29.51
N ARG A 187 10.16 -6.89 28.41
CA ARG A 187 9.74 -8.31 28.42
C ARG A 187 10.85 -9.25 28.00
N THR A 188 11.85 -8.72 27.28
CA THR A 188 12.94 -9.51 26.70
C THR A 188 13.95 -9.89 27.78
N TRP A 189 14.36 -11.16 27.82
CA TRP A 189 15.35 -11.66 28.74
C TRP A 189 16.35 -12.62 28.09
N LEU A 190 17.46 -12.88 28.77
CA LEU A 190 18.52 -13.77 28.31
C LEU A 190 18.53 -15.04 29.13
N ASP A 191 18.35 -16.16 28.45
CA ASP A 191 18.54 -17.52 28.98
C ASP A 191 20.05 -17.84 28.94
N ARG A 192 20.72 -17.85 30.12
CA ARG A 192 22.19 -18.02 30.29
C ARG A 192 22.52 -19.44 30.67
#